data_beea9cb4c664a96ff4f530904061841e
#
_entry.id   beea9cb4c664a96ff4f530904061841e
#
_cell.length_a   1.000
_cell.length_b   1.000
_cell.length_c   1.000
_cell.angle_alpha   90.00
_cell.angle_beta   90.00
_cell.angle_gamma   90.00
#
_symmetry.space_group_name_H-M   'P 1'
#
loop_
_entity.id
_entity.type
_entity.pdbx_description
1 polymer ?
#
loop_
_entity_poly.entity_id
_entity_poly.type
_entity_poly.pdbx_seq_one_letter_code
_entity_poly.pdbx_strand_id
1 'polypeptide(L)'
;MTPRSVAIATDIDVLPVGRIVRRRPGYTVVRSPSNPAHFWGNFLVFEEPPGEGDAHRWEALFEREFGDEPRVRHRAFTWDRTDGAAGRAREEFLPRGYELDDSIALVAAPSDLRPHRRANDAVAVRALDPRGDDELWAAVVELQVADREPGHGEEDYRSFSLARLADRRAHFLAGRGAWYVALDPDTGAPAASCGIVVTDGRGRFQAVETAAAYRRRGIASRLLVDAARHAARAYSAERFVIVADANYHALGLYESLGFVRAERVVGVAWWQGEPGG
;
A
#
# COMPACT_ATOMS: atom_id res chain seq x y z
N MET A 1 -4.16 20.35 -5.06
CA MET A 1 -4.66 19.61 -6.24
C MET A 1 -4.56 18.14 -5.88
N THR A 2 -5.62 17.40 -6.04
CA THR A 2 -5.58 15.95 -5.93
C THR A 2 -4.80 15.42 -7.12
N PRO A 3 -3.90 14.43 -6.98
CA PRO A 3 -3.24 13.79 -8.10
C PRO A 3 -4.25 13.29 -9.13
N ARG A 4 -3.86 13.28 -10.42
CA ARG A 4 -4.66 12.68 -11.52
C ARG A 4 -4.74 11.17 -11.35
N SER A 5 -3.62 10.56 -10.96
CA SER A 5 -3.54 9.13 -10.70
C SER A 5 -4.30 8.74 -9.43
N VAL A 6 -5.23 7.79 -9.57
CA VAL A 6 -5.94 7.20 -8.42
C VAL A 6 -5.00 6.38 -7.54
N ALA A 7 -3.96 5.78 -8.12
CA ALA A 7 -2.92 5.09 -7.35
C ALA A 7 -2.25 6.06 -6.38
N ILE A 8 -1.64 7.15 -6.89
CA ILE A 8 -0.93 8.16 -6.08
C ILE A 8 -1.88 8.83 -5.09
N ALA A 9 -3.10 9.19 -5.52
CA ALA A 9 -4.09 9.79 -4.62
C ALA A 9 -4.39 8.88 -3.43
N THR A 10 -4.62 7.59 -3.70
CA THR A 10 -4.93 6.62 -2.64
C THR A 10 -3.71 6.19 -1.83
N ASP A 11 -2.49 6.25 -2.38
CA ASP A 11 -1.26 6.10 -1.60
C ASP A 11 -1.14 7.21 -0.55
N ILE A 12 -1.46 8.46 -0.92
CA ILE A 12 -1.51 9.57 0.02
C ILE A 12 -2.66 9.42 1.03
N ASP A 13 -3.83 8.94 0.61
CA ASP A 13 -5.01 8.75 1.48
C ASP A 13 -4.72 7.80 2.65
N VAL A 14 -3.94 6.75 2.41
CA VAL A 14 -3.61 5.74 3.42
C VAL A 14 -2.46 6.11 4.35
N LEU A 15 -1.73 7.17 4.10
CA LEU A 15 -0.66 7.64 4.98
C LEU A 15 -1.21 8.11 6.33
N PRO A 16 -0.36 8.25 7.37
CA PRO A 16 -0.79 8.68 8.69
C PRO A 16 -1.72 9.89 8.66
N VAL A 17 -2.63 9.98 9.62
CA VAL A 17 -3.59 11.11 9.72
C VAL A 17 -2.86 12.44 9.79
N GLY A 18 -1.68 12.49 10.43
CA GLY A 18 -0.80 13.65 10.55
C GLY A 18 0.15 13.87 9.37
N ARG A 19 -0.05 13.20 8.21
CA ARG A 19 0.77 13.44 7.03
C ARG A 19 0.74 14.89 6.58
N ILE A 20 1.84 15.33 6.00
CA ILE A 20 1.97 16.68 5.44
C ILE A 20 2.10 16.54 3.92
N VAL A 21 1.21 17.20 3.20
CA VAL A 21 1.27 17.30 1.74
C VAL A 21 1.45 18.76 1.37
N ARG A 22 2.58 19.11 0.76
CA ARG A 22 2.92 20.48 0.37
C ARG A 22 3.22 20.56 -1.12
N ARG A 23 2.51 21.47 -1.80
CA ARG A 23 2.81 21.78 -3.20
C ARG A 23 3.99 22.73 -3.30
N ARG A 24 4.86 22.43 -4.27
CA ARG A 24 5.99 23.26 -4.69
C ARG A 24 5.88 23.51 -6.20
N PRO A 25 6.58 24.49 -6.75
CA PRO A 25 6.67 24.64 -8.21
C PRO A 25 7.27 23.36 -8.85
N GLY A 26 6.45 22.67 -9.67
CA GLY A 26 6.84 21.48 -10.42
C GLY A 26 6.81 20.15 -9.66
N TYR A 27 6.50 20.13 -8.34
CA TYR A 27 6.37 18.89 -7.58
C TYR A 27 5.54 19.05 -6.31
N THR A 28 5.15 17.93 -5.73
CA THR A 28 4.48 17.86 -4.41
C THR A 28 5.36 17.07 -3.45
N VAL A 29 5.49 17.56 -2.23
CA VAL A 29 6.17 16.89 -1.12
C VAL A 29 5.15 16.14 -0.28
N VAL A 30 5.39 14.88 -0.02
CA VAL A 30 4.60 14.06 0.90
C VAL A 30 5.49 13.63 2.05
N ARG A 31 5.11 13.95 3.29
CA ARG A 31 5.86 13.61 4.52
C ARG A 31 4.95 12.90 5.52
N SER A 32 5.49 11.88 6.17
CA SER A 32 4.88 11.16 7.29
C SER A 32 5.77 11.28 8.53
N PRO A 33 5.62 12.34 9.34
CA PRO A 33 6.50 12.59 10.48
C PRO A 33 6.47 11.49 11.54
N SER A 34 5.35 10.75 11.66
CA SER A 34 5.21 9.60 12.58
C SER A 34 5.98 8.37 12.11
N ASN A 35 6.30 8.26 10.80
CA ASN A 35 7.01 7.12 10.24
C ASN A 35 8.04 7.57 9.17
N PRO A 36 9.17 8.18 9.57
CA PRO A 36 10.19 8.67 8.64
C PRO A 36 10.86 7.57 7.82
N ALA A 37 10.91 6.34 8.31
CA ALA A 37 11.50 5.20 7.60
C ALA A 37 10.61 4.63 6.47
N HIS A 38 9.37 5.06 6.38
CA HIS A 38 8.45 4.57 5.36
C HIS A 38 8.74 5.23 4.00
N PHE A 39 9.22 4.48 3.00
CA PHE A 39 9.61 4.99 1.67
C PHE A 39 8.47 5.73 0.99
N TRP A 40 7.36 5.05 0.76
CA TRP A 40 6.14 5.63 0.16
C TRP A 40 5.28 6.40 1.17
N GLY A 41 5.89 6.85 2.25
CA GLY A 41 5.36 7.82 3.21
C GLY A 41 6.11 9.14 3.19
N ASN A 42 7.34 9.16 2.61
CA ASN A 42 8.21 10.32 2.53
C ASN A 42 8.83 10.39 1.13
N PHE A 43 8.15 11.06 0.20
CA PHE A 43 8.50 11.05 -1.22
C PHE A 43 8.13 12.34 -1.93
N LEU A 44 8.64 12.49 -3.15
CA LEU A 44 8.28 13.58 -4.04
C LEU A 44 7.43 13.06 -5.19
N VAL A 45 6.38 13.80 -5.55
CA VAL A 45 5.52 13.55 -6.70
C VAL A 45 5.76 14.65 -7.73
N PHE A 46 6.24 14.29 -8.91
CA PHE A 46 6.42 15.21 -10.03
C PHE A 46 5.20 15.20 -10.97
N GLU A 47 5.05 16.19 -11.82
CA GLU A 47 3.95 16.25 -12.79
C GLU A 47 4.23 15.36 -14.01
N GLU A 48 5.51 15.22 -14.38
CA GLU A 48 5.98 14.47 -15.55
C GLU A 48 7.12 13.50 -15.19
N PRO A 49 7.34 12.45 -15.99
CA PRO A 49 8.45 11.53 -15.82
C PRO A 49 9.81 12.22 -16.02
N PRO A 50 10.90 11.64 -15.49
CA PRO A 50 12.21 12.28 -15.54
C PRO A 50 12.74 12.40 -16.98
N GLY A 51 13.32 13.56 -17.28
CA GLY A 51 14.14 13.85 -18.45
C GLY A 51 15.63 13.74 -18.17
N GLU A 52 16.46 14.27 -19.07
CA GLU A 52 17.91 14.31 -18.94
C GLU A 52 18.35 15.22 -17.79
N GLY A 53 19.23 14.70 -16.90
CA GLY A 53 19.75 15.43 -15.75
C GLY A 53 18.81 15.52 -14.55
N ASP A 54 17.61 14.96 -14.65
CA ASP A 54 16.62 15.07 -13.60
C ASP A 54 17.00 14.29 -12.34
N ALA A 55 17.77 13.23 -12.42
CA ALA A 55 18.22 12.50 -11.24
C ALA A 55 18.93 13.41 -10.25
N HIS A 56 19.94 14.16 -10.70
CA HIS A 56 20.65 15.12 -9.83
C HIS A 56 19.74 16.21 -9.26
N ARG A 57 18.87 16.74 -10.10
CA ARG A 57 17.93 17.78 -9.69
C ARG A 57 16.95 17.27 -8.63
N TRP A 58 16.39 16.07 -8.83
CA TRP A 58 15.42 15.49 -7.90
C TRP A 58 16.06 15.06 -6.58
N GLU A 59 17.27 14.53 -6.62
CA GLU A 59 18.07 14.24 -5.42
C GLU A 59 18.32 15.52 -4.59
N ALA A 60 18.71 16.62 -5.24
CA ALA A 60 18.91 17.91 -4.56
C ALA A 60 17.59 18.47 -3.97
N LEU A 61 16.44 18.28 -4.67
CA LEU A 61 15.14 18.65 -4.15
C LEU A 61 14.76 17.78 -2.95
N PHE A 62 15.02 16.50 -3.00
CA PHE A 62 14.75 15.59 -1.89
C PHE A 62 15.58 15.96 -0.65
N GLU A 63 16.87 16.20 -0.83
CA GLU A 63 17.76 16.64 0.26
C GLU A 63 17.27 17.95 0.89
N ARG A 64 16.83 18.91 0.10
CA ARG A 64 16.27 20.17 0.59
C ARG A 64 15.00 19.99 1.43
N GLU A 65 14.13 19.01 1.05
CA GLU A 65 12.86 18.79 1.73
C GLU A 65 12.97 17.81 2.91
N PHE A 66 13.97 16.92 2.96
CA PHE A 66 14.10 15.85 3.95
C PHE A 66 15.43 15.79 4.68
N GLY A 67 16.43 16.56 4.27
CA GLY A 67 17.79 16.52 4.87
C GLY A 67 17.86 16.92 6.34
N ASP A 68 16.78 17.53 6.87
CA ASP A 68 16.62 17.86 8.28
C ASP A 68 16.15 16.67 9.15
N GLU A 69 15.76 15.55 8.53
CA GLU A 69 15.25 14.35 9.24
C GLU A 69 16.19 13.15 8.99
N PRO A 70 17.13 12.87 9.89
CA PRO A 70 18.15 11.84 9.69
C PRO A 70 17.60 10.41 9.66
N ARG A 71 16.34 10.18 10.07
CA ARG A 71 15.68 8.89 9.99
C ARG A 71 15.12 8.60 8.61
N VAL A 72 15.06 9.58 7.71
CA VAL A 72 14.74 9.37 6.29
C VAL A 72 16.01 8.91 5.57
N ARG A 73 16.20 7.60 5.48
CA ARG A 73 17.39 6.96 4.91
C ARG A 73 17.16 6.42 3.51
N HIS A 74 16.22 6.98 2.79
CA HIS A 74 15.83 6.58 1.44
C HIS A 74 15.57 7.82 0.59
N ARG A 75 15.41 7.62 -0.70
CA ARG A 75 14.87 8.59 -1.64
C ARG A 75 13.81 7.90 -2.48
N ALA A 76 12.63 8.51 -2.58
CA ALA A 76 11.52 7.97 -3.38
C ALA A 76 10.90 9.07 -4.24
N PHE A 77 10.73 8.79 -5.52
CA PHE A 77 10.16 9.67 -6.51
C PHE A 77 9.10 8.96 -7.33
N THR A 78 8.00 9.63 -7.61
CA THR A 78 6.99 9.18 -8.56
C THR A 78 6.51 10.37 -9.38
N TRP A 79 5.73 10.14 -10.41
CA TRP A 79 5.17 11.20 -11.24
C TRP A 79 3.71 10.91 -11.58
N ASP A 80 2.90 11.98 -11.70
CA ASP A 80 1.45 11.92 -11.80
C ASP A 80 0.99 11.57 -13.22
N ARG A 81 1.45 10.40 -13.72
CA ARG A 81 1.07 9.78 -14.98
C ARG A 81 0.38 8.45 -14.72
N THR A 82 -0.52 8.07 -15.62
CA THR A 82 -1.38 6.89 -15.49
C THR A 82 -1.14 5.86 -16.59
N ASP A 83 -0.23 6.16 -17.51
CA ASP A 83 0.05 5.40 -18.74
C ASP A 83 1.31 4.52 -18.65
N GLY A 84 1.98 4.52 -17.49
CA GLY A 84 3.23 3.79 -17.29
C GLY A 84 4.46 4.43 -17.95
N ALA A 85 4.35 5.69 -18.38
CA ALA A 85 5.47 6.41 -18.97
C ALA A 85 6.62 6.54 -17.96
N ALA A 86 7.76 5.91 -18.24
CA ALA A 86 8.95 5.92 -17.38
C ALA A 86 9.91 7.07 -17.68
N GLY A 87 9.73 7.79 -18.79
CA GLY A 87 10.70 8.80 -19.24
C GLY A 87 12.11 8.20 -19.31
N ARG A 88 13.08 8.90 -18.76
CA ARG A 88 14.47 8.46 -18.68
C ARG A 88 14.82 7.83 -17.31
N ALA A 89 13.83 7.32 -16.58
CA ALA A 89 14.07 6.76 -15.24
C ALA A 89 15.14 5.66 -15.23
N ARG A 90 15.16 4.80 -16.26
CA ARG A 90 16.12 3.71 -16.35
C ARG A 90 17.56 4.20 -16.55
N GLU A 91 17.74 5.19 -17.41
CA GLU A 91 19.05 5.77 -17.74
C GLU A 91 19.57 6.68 -16.62
N GLU A 92 18.68 7.42 -15.99
CA GLU A 92 19.05 8.45 -15.02
C GLU A 92 19.20 7.87 -13.59
N PHE A 93 18.37 6.92 -13.18
CA PHE A 93 18.27 6.49 -11.78
C PHE A 93 18.87 5.10 -11.52
N LEU A 94 18.70 4.10 -12.42
CA LEU A 94 19.23 2.75 -12.14
C LEU A 94 20.75 2.71 -11.99
N PRO A 95 21.56 3.45 -12.79
CA PRO A 95 23.01 3.49 -12.59
C PRO A 95 23.45 4.09 -11.24
N ARG A 96 22.53 4.76 -10.54
CA ARG A 96 22.73 5.37 -9.21
C ARG A 96 22.26 4.47 -8.07
N GLY A 97 21.87 3.21 -8.38
CA GLY A 97 21.41 2.25 -7.39
C GLY A 97 19.94 2.36 -7.01
N TYR A 98 19.13 3.13 -7.75
CA TYR A 98 17.67 3.12 -7.57
C TYR A 98 17.05 1.88 -8.17
N GLU A 99 15.97 1.43 -7.57
CA GLU A 99 15.07 0.42 -8.13
C GLU A 99 13.86 1.09 -8.76
N LEU A 100 13.36 0.47 -9.85
CA LEU A 100 12.14 0.94 -10.50
C LEU A 100 10.93 0.31 -9.82
N ASP A 101 10.02 1.15 -9.32
CA ASP A 101 8.68 0.75 -8.91
C ASP A 101 7.75 0.86 -10.13
N ASP A 102 7.15 -0.25 -10.52
CA ASP A 102 6.26 -0.33 -11.68
C ASP A 102 4.98 -1.04 -11.23
N SER A 103 3.95 -0.27 -10.99
CA SER A 103 2.74 -0.73 -10.34
C SER A 103 1.49 -0.56 -11.21
N ILE A 104 0.55 -1.50 -11.08
CA ILE A 104 -0.78 -1.45 -11.70
C ILE A 104 -1.81 -1.09 -10.63
N ALA A 105 -2.60 -0.04 -10.88
CA ALA A 105 -3.80 0.20 -10.13
C ALA A 105 -4.99 -0.50 -10.79
N LEU A 106 -5.67 -1.33 -10.01
CA LEU A 106 -6.91 -1.97 -10.41
C LEU A 106 -8.06 -1.34 -9.64
N VAL A 107 -9.19 -1.17 -10.30
CA VAL A 107 -10.39 -0.57 -9.70
C VAL A 107 -11.62 -1.47 -9.89
N ALA A 108 -12.55 -1.41 -8.95
CA ALA A 108 -13.86 -2.05 -9.06
C ALA A 108 -14.93 -1.21 -8.36
N ALA A 109 -16.15 -1.18 -8.88
CA ALA A 109 -17.30 -0.77 -8.10
C ALA A 109 -17.77 -1.92 -7.19
N PRO A 110 -18.43 -1.65 -6.04
CA PRO A 110 -18.98 -2.71 -5.18
C PRO A 110 -19.89 -3.70 -5.92
N SER A 111 -20.63 -3.21 -6.92
CA SER A 111 -21.52 -4.01 -7.77
C SER A 111 -20.81 -5.00 -8.66
N ASP A 112 -19.55 -4.75 -9.00
CA ASP A 112 -18.78 -5.57 -9.94
C ASP A 112 -18.07 -6.74 -9.25
N LEU A 113 -17.91 -6.62 -7.93
CA LEU A 113 -17.17 -7.62 -7.15
C LEU A 113 -17.95 -8.92 -6.98
N ARG A 114 -17.30 -10.01 -7.36
CA ARG A 114 -17.83 -11.38 -7.27
C ARG A 114 -16.76 -12.28 -6.63
N PRO A 115 -17.14 -13.16 -5.69
CA PRO A 115 -16.19 -14.17 -5.21
C PRO A 115 -15.87 -15.14 -6.35
N HIS A 116 -14.60 -15.53 -6.42
CA HIS A 116 -14.20 -16.58 -7.33
C HIS A 116 -14.96 -17.89 -7.02
N ARG A 117 -15.25 -18.71 -8.02
CA ARG A 117 -15.96 -20.00 -7.87
C ARG A 117 -15.34 -20.97 -6.85
N ARG A 118 -14.07 -20.78 -6.50
CA ARG A 118 -13.34 -21.54 -5.48
C ARG A 118 -13.16 -20.74 -4.18
N ALA A 119 -13.98 -19.71 -3.94
CA ALA A 119 -13.92 -18.98 -2.68
C ALA A 119 -14.21 -19.96 -1.51
N ASN A 120 -13.50 -19.76 -0.42
CA ASN A 120 -13.65 -20.62 0.75
C ASN A 120 -14.79 -20.11 1.64
N ASP A 121 -15.87 -20.88 1.69
CA ASP A 121 -17.05 -20.52 2.49
C ASP A 121 -16.94 -20.95 3.96
N ALA A 122 -15.92 -21.75 4.31
CA ALA A 122 -15.73 -22.20 5.70
C ALA A 122 -15.09 -21.12 6.59
N VAL A 123 -14.33 -20.17 6.01
CA VAL A 123 -13.71 -19.10 6.82
C VAL A 123 -14.72 -18.02 7.18
N ALA A 124 -14.64 -17.53 8.42
CA ALA A 124 -15.39 -16.36 8.87
C ALA A 124 -14.58 -15.08 8.60
N VAL A 125 -15.16 -14.15 7.85
CA VAL A 125 -14.55 -12.84 7.59
C VAL A 125 -15.20 -11.81 8.50
N ARG A 126 -14.38 -11.06 9.26
CA ARG A 126 -14.85 -9.96 10.09
C ARG A 126 -13.89 -8.77 10.12
N ALA A 127 -14.43 -7.60 10.40
CA ALA A 127 -13.63 -6.42 10.74
C ALA A 127 -13.10 -6.53 12.17
N LEU A 128 -11.87 -6.07 12.39
CA LEU A 128 -11.29 -5.92 13.72
C LEU A 128 -11.82 -4.65 14.39
N ASP A 129 -12.09 -4.74 15.69
CA ASP A 129 -12.35 -3.56 16.51
C ASP A 129 -11.04 -2.77 16.71
N PRO A 130 -10.95 -1.50 16.28
CA PRO A 130 -9.76 -0.70 16.49
C PRO A 130 -9.53 -0.30 17.96
N ARG A 131 -10.49 -0.52 18.87
CA ARG A 131 -10.36 -0.30 20.33
C ARG A 131 -10.12 -1.56 21.12
N GLY A 132 -10.31 -2.71 20.50
CA GLY A 132 -10.16 -4.04 21.08
C GLY A 132 -9.42 -4.96 20.13
N ASP A 133 -9.68 -6.27 20.24
CA ASP A 133 -9.08 -7.32 19.41
C ASP A 133 -7.53 -7.33 19.41
N ASP A 134 -6.87 -6.88 20.48
CA ASP A 134 -5.42 -6.67 20.51
C ASP A 134 -4.64 -7.95 20.17
N GLU A 135 -5.15 -9.14 20.55
CA GLU A 135 -4.54 -10.42 20.18
C GLU A 135 -4.57 -10.66 18.65
N LEU A 136 -5.68 -10.31 18.00
CA LEU A 136 -5.78 -10.44 16.53
C LEU A 136 -4.98 -9.37 15.80
N TRP A 137 -4.87 -8.16 16.35
CA TRP A 137 -3.95 -7.15 15.82
C TRP A 137 -2.49 -7.61 15.89
N ALA A 138 -2.09 -8.24 17.00
CA ALA A 138 -0.76 -8.85 17.12
C ALA A 138 -0.57 -10.00 16.13
N ALA A 139 -1.55 -10.88 15.99
CA ALA A 139 -1.49 -11.99 15.04
C ALA A 139 -1.42 -11.52 13.57
N VAL A 140 -2.02 -10.38 13.22
CA VAL A 140 -1.86 -9.74 11.89
C VAL A 140 -0.42 -9.28 11.68
N VAL A 141 0.23 -8.69 12.70
CA VAL A 141 1.66 -8.32 12.60
C VAL A 141 2.52 -9.57 12.32
N GLU A 142 2.29 -10.66 13.07
CA GLU A 142 3.04 -11.90 12.87
C GLU A 142 2.82 -12.51 11.46
N LEU A 143 1.61 -12.39 10.93
CA LEU A 143 1.32 -12.82 9.56
C LEU A 143 2.14 -12.01 8.55
N GLN A 144 2.25 -10.69 8.72
CA GLN A 144 3.05 -9.81 7.87
C GLN A 144 4.54 -10.11 7.98
N VAL A 145 5.02 -10.32 9.21
CA VAL A 145 6.43 -10.68 9.46
C VAL A 145 6.80 -12.01 8.82
N ALA A 146 5.89 -13.00 8.89
CA ALA A 146 6.10 -14.31 8.28
C ALA A 146 6.15 -14.27 6.75
N ASP A 147 5.50 -13.29 6.13
CA ASP A 147 5.41 -13.13 4.66
C ASP A 147 6.38 -12.07 4.11
N ARG A 148 7.27 -11.54 4.95
CA ARG A 148 8.26 -10.53 4.54
C ARG A 148 9.14 -11.00 3.41
N GLU A 149 9.55 -10.08 2.57
CA GLU A 149 10.50 -10.35 1.50
C GLU A 149 11.89 -10.78 2.04
N PRO A 150 12.58 -11.68 1.35
CA PRO A 150 13.96 -12.04 1.69
C PRO A 150 14.86 -10.80 1.73
N GLY A 151 15.75 -10.72 2.74
CA GLY A 151 16.68 -9.59 2.91
C GLY A 151 16.26 -8.56 3.96
N HIS A 152 15.01 -8.61 4.44
CA HIS A 152 14.59 -7.81 5.58
C HIS A 152 14.77 -8.55 6.91
N GLY A 153 15.46 -7.93 7.87
CA GLY A 153 15.58 -8.43 9.24
C GLY A 153 14.21 -8.59 9.90
N GLU A 154 14.01 -9.67 10.63
CA GLU A 154 12.70 -9.97 11.21
C GLU A 154 12.25 -8.91 12.22
N GLU A 155 13.15 -8.45 13.09
CA GLU A 155 12.85 -7.48 14.14
C GLU A 155 12.56 -6.08 13.56
N ASP A 156 13.34 -5.68 12.55
CA ASP A 156 13.13 -4.40 11.86
C ASP A 156 11.82 -4.39 11.08
N TYR A 157 11.51 -5.48 10.39
CA TYR A 157 10.26 -5.62 9.67
C TYR A 157 9.05 -5.68 10.62
N ARG A 158 9.21 -6.30 11.80
CA ARG A 158 8.20 -6.31 12.88
C ARG A 158 7.94 -4.89 13.38
N SER A 159 9.00 -4.14 13.69
CA SER A 159 8.91 -2.75 14.13
C SER A 159 8.22 -1.86 13.08
N PHE A 160 8.59 -2.03 11.82
CA PHE A 160 7.95 -1.34 10.69
C PHE A 160 6.46 -1.71 10.56
N SER A 161 6.12 -3.00 10.66
CA SER A 161 4.74 -3.49 10.55
C SER A 161 3.87 -2.99 11.70
N LEU A 162 4.40 -2.96 12.93
CA LEU A 162 3.73 -2.38 14.09
C LEU A 162 3.43 -0.90 13.90
N ALA A 163 4.42 -0.11 13.47
CA ALA A 163 4.23 1.33 13.23
C ALA A 163 3.20 1.58 12.11
N ARG A 164 3.33 0.86 10.99
CA ARG A 164 2.39 0.94 9.87
C ARG A 164 0.96 0.57 10.29
N LEU A 165 0.80 -0.49 11.06
CA LEU A 165 -0.51 -0.94 11.51
C LEU A 165 -1.13 0.03 12.53
N ALA A 166 -0.33 0.63 13.40
CA ALA A 166 -0.79 1.69 14.30
C ALA A 166 -1.31 2.91 13.54
N ASP A 167 -0.61 3.36 12.48
CA ASP A 167 -1.07 4.41 11.60
C ASP A 167 -2.42 4.06 10.92
N ARG A 168 -2.59 2.81 10.48
CA ARG A 168 -3.87 2.33 9.91
C ARG A 168 -4.98 2.29 10.97
N ARG A 169 -4.67 1.80 12.17
CA ARG A 169 -5.61 1.77 13.30
C ARG A 169 -6.15 3.17 13.64
N ALA A 170 -5.32 4.23 13.50
CA ALA A 170 -5.75 5.60 13.67
C ALA A 170 -6.81 6.04 12.63
N HIS A 171 -6.70 5.61 11.37
CA HIS A 171 -7.75 5.82 10.37
C HIS A 171 -9.06 5.14 10.77
N PHE A 172 -9.00 3.91 11.28
CA PHE A 172 -10.18 3.14 11.66
C PHE A 172 -10.85 3.70 12.90
N LEU A 173 -10.09 4.19 13.88
CA LEU A 173 -10.61 4.95 15.02
C LEU A 173 -11.35 6.22 14.60
N ALA A 174 -10.94 6.83 13.50
CA ALA A 174 -11.60 7.99 12.89
C ALA A 174 -12.79 7.60 11.96
N GLY A 175 -13.21 6.33 11.92
CA GLY A 175 -14.32 5.86 11.10
C GLY A 175 -14.02 5.77 9.60
N ARG A 176 -12.74 5.70 9.21
CA ARG A 176 -12.31 5.67 7.80
C ARG A 176 -11.93 4.26 7.35
N GLY A 177 -12.83 3.30 7.52
CA GLY A 177 -12.61 1.93 7.10
C GLY A 177 -12.31 0.97 8.24
N ALA A 178 -11.76 -0.21 7.91
CA ALA A 178 -11.43 -1.25 8.88
C ALA A 178 -10.29 -2.15 8.38
N TRP A 179 -9.69 -2.87 9.31
CA TRP A 179 -8.87 -4.05 9.02
C TRP A 179 -9.75 -5.30 9.11
N TYR A 180 -9.57 -6.23 8.19
CA TYR A 180 -10.36 -7.45 8.08
C TYR A 180 -9.46 -8.67 8.22
N VAL A 181 -9.99 -9.70 8.85
CA VAL A 181 -9.35 -11.03 8.96
C VAL A 181 -10.31 -12.10 8.49
N ALA A 182 -9.77 -13.09 7.79
CA ALA A 182 -10.43 -14.37 7.55
C ALA A 182 -9.91 -15.36 8.60
N LEU A 183 -10.78 -15.82 9.47
CA LEU A 183 -10.43 -16.72 10.59
C LEU A 183 -10.57 -18.18 10.18
N ASP A 184 -9.59 -18.97 10.53
CA ASP A 184 -9.67 -20.41 10.45
C ASP A 184 -10.75 -20.92 11.42
N PRO A 185 -11.71 -21.74 10.97
CA PRO A 185 -12.84 -22.15 11.79
C PRO A 185 -12.45 -23.07 12.95
N ASP A 186 -11.34 -23.79 12.86
CA ASP A 186 -10.93 -24.77 13.85
C ASP A 186 -10.06 -24.14 14.95
N THR A 187 -9.22 -23.17 14.59
CA THR A 187 -8.25 -22.57 15.50
C THR A 187 -8.57 -21.14 15.92
N GLY A 188 -9.43 -20.44 15.16
CA GLY A 188 -9.69 -19.01 15.33
C GLY A 188 -8.53 -18.09 14.90
N ALA A 189 -7.44 -18.66 14.39
CA ALA A 189 -6.28 -17.88 13.95
C ALA A 189 -6.54 -17.17 12.62
N PRO A 190 -5.93 -15.99 12.33
CA PRO A 190 -6.02 -15.34 11.06
C PRO A 190 -5.33 -16.15 9.95
N ALA A 191 -6.13 -16.70 9.04
CA ALA A 191 -5.65 -17.37 7.83
C ALA A 191 -5.28 -16.38 6.71
N ALA A 192 -5.93 -15.20 6.70
CA ALA A 192 -5.62 -14.11 5.79
C ALA A 192 -6.07 -12.77 6.40
N SER A 193 -5.47 -11.67 5.97
CA SER A 193 -5.87 -10.34 6.40
C SER A 193 -5.75 -9.30 5.29
N CYS A 194 -6.49 -8.20 5.41
CA CYS A 194 -6.32 -6.99 4.61
C CYS A 194 -6.93 -5.78 5.33
N GLY A 195 -6.40 -4.58 5.06
CA GLY A 195 -7.02 -3.33 5.45
C GLY A 195 -7.79 -2.69 4.29
N ILE A 196 -8.81 -1.88 4.59
CA ILE A 196 -9.42 -0.94 3.65
C ILE A 196 -9.51 0.42 4.32
N VAL A 197 -8.80 1.41 3.77
CA VAL A 197 -8.96 2.82 4.18
C VAL A 197 -9.87 3.51 3.19
N VAL A 198 -10.88 4.20 3.69
CA VAL A 198 -11.89 4.90 2.86
C VAL A 198 -11.71 6.40 2.99
N THR A 199 -11.55 7.09 1.86
CA THR A 199 -11.48 8.55 1.76
C THR A 199 -12.26 8.99 0.53
N ASP A 200 -13.19 9.92 0.67
CA ASP A 200 -14.02 10.47 -0.42
C ASP A 200 -14.62 9.37 -1.32
N GLY A 201 -15.23 8.34 -0.72
CA GLY A 201 -15.83 7.21 -1.43
C GLY A 201 -14.84 6.21 -2.05
N ARG A 202 -13.53 6.44 -1.95
CA ARG A 202 -12.48 5.52 -2.43
C ARG A 202 -12.01 4.62 -1.31
N GLY A 203 -12.18 3.31 -1.46
CA GLY A 203 -11.68 2.28 -0.56
C GLY A 203 -10.35 1.71 -1.09
N ARG A 204 -9.21 2.06 -0.50
CA ARG A 204 -7.90 1.53 -0.85
C ARG A 204 -7.58 0.28 -0.03
N PHE A 205 -7.42 -0.84 -0.69
CA PHE A 205 -6.91 -2.07 -0.06
C PHE A 205 -5.45 -1.92 0.38
N GLN A 206 -5.14 -2.52 1.52
CA GLN A 206 -3.82 -2.49 2.13
C GLN A 206 -3.40 -3.89 2.56
N ALA A 207 -2.15 -4.27 2.32
CA ALA A 207 -1.51 -5.49 2.82
C ALA A 207 -2.45 -6.71 2.74
N VAL A 208 -2.78 -7.10 1.50
CA VAL A 208 -3.59 -8.30 1.24
C VAL A 208 -2.69 -9.52 1.35
N GLU A 209 -2.81 -10.24 2.44
CA GLU A 209 -1.92 -11.34 2.79
C GLU A 209 -2.70 -12.61 3.12
N THR A 210 -2.12 -13.75 2.79
CA THR A 210 -2.64 -15.07 3.16
C THR A 210 -1.50 -15.91 3.71
N ALA A 211 -1.63 -16.36 4.94
CA ALA A 211 -0.62 -17.19 5.59
C ALA A 211 -0.26 -18.40 4.74
N ALA A 212 1.03 -18.75 4.66
CA ALA A 212 1.57 -19.75 3.73
C ALA A 212 0.79 -21.08 3.78
N ALA A 213 0.46 -21.55 4.99
CA ALA A 213 -0.30 -22.79 5.21
C ALA A 213 -1.74 -22.75 4.65
N TYR A 214 -2.27 -21.55 4.38
CA TYR A 214 -3.65 -21.33 3.92
C TYR A 214 -3.76 -20.90 2.46
N ARG A 215 -2.64 -20.75 1.75
CA ARG A 215 -2.61 -20.35 0.34
C ARG A 215 -3.31 -21.36 -0.56
N ARG A 216 -3.80 -20.90 -1.69
CA ARG A 216 -4.47 -21.71 -2.75
C ARG A 216 -5.77 -22.40 -2.30
N ARG A 217 -6.37 -21.94 -1.19
CA ARG A 217 -7.63 -22.46 -0.64
C ARG A 217 -8.83 -21.53 -0.86
N GLY A 218 -8.70 -20.49 -1.70
CA GLY A 218 -9.79 -19.56 -2.02
C GLY A 218 -10.09 -18.51 -0.92
N ILE A 219 -9.28 -18.44 0.13
CA ILE A 219 -9.52 -17.57 1.29
C ILE A 219 -9.37 -16.08 0.91
N ALA A 220 -8.32 -15.71 0.15
CA ALA A 220 -8.15 -14.33 -0.29
C ALA A 220 -9.35 -13.82 -1.11
N SER A 221 -9.92 -14.67 -1.98
CA SER A 221 -11.13 -14.32 -2.74
C SER A 221 -12.32 -14.01 -1.83
N ARG A 222 -12.52 -14.82 -0.80
CA ARG A 222 -13.58 -14.62 0.19
C ARG A 222 -13.35 -13.33 0.99
N LEU A 223 -12.14 -13.16 1.52
CA LEU A 223 -11.75 -12.00 2.32
C LEU A 223 -11.96 -10.70 1.56
N LEU A 224 -11.43 -10.58 0.34
CA LEU A 224 -11.49 -9.34 -0.44
C LEU A 224 -12.93 -8.91 -0.75
N VAL A 225 -13.78 -9.86 -1.17
CA VAL A 225 -15.16 -9.54 -1.54
C VAL A 225 -16.00 -9.20 -0.31
N ASP A 226 -15.86 -9.94 0.78
CA ASP A 226 -16.63 -9.65 2.00
C ASP A 226 -16.18 -8.37 2.68
N ALA A 227 -14.87 -8.09 2.70
CA ALA A 227 -14.30 -6.82 3.19
C ALA A 227 -14.83 -5.63 2.37
N ALA A 228 -14.81 -5.74 1.03
CA ALA A 228 -15.34 -4.69 0.16
C ALA A 228 -16.84 -4.45 0.39
N ARG A 229 -17.64 -5.52 0.46
CA ARG A 229 -19.09 -5.41 0.72
C ARG A 229 -19.38 -4.77 2.07
N HIS A 230 -18.60 -5.10 3.09
CA HIS A 230 -18.74 -4.47 4.40
C HIS A 230 -18.33 -2.99 4.32
N ALA A 231 -17.19 -2.66 3.70
CA ALA A 231 -16.71 -1.29 3.58
C ALA A 231 -17.67 -0.39 2.77
N ALA A 232 -18.31 -0.92 1.72
CA ALA A 232 -19.33 -0.20 0.96
C ALA A 232 -20.54 0.16 1.84
N ARG A 233 -21.00 -0.77 2.68
CA ARG A 233 -22.14 -0.54 3.57
C ARG A 233 -21.82 0.33 4.78
N ALA A 234 -20.69 0.09 5.42
CA ALA A 234 -20.35 0.70 6.71
C ALA A 234 -19.63 2.05 6.57
N TYR A 235 -18.91 2.26 5.46
CA TYR A 235 -18.06 3.44 5.26
C TYR A 235 -18.35 4.17 3.94
N SER A 236 -19.43 3.82 3.23
CA SER A 236 -19.86 4.43 1.97
C SER A 236 -18.77 4.39 0.88
N ALA A 237 -18.01 3.29 0.81
CA ALA A 237 -17.05 3.11 -0.27
C ALA A 237 -17.78 2.82 -1.59
N GLU A 238 -17.57 3.68 -2.59
CA GLU A 238 -18.21 3.62 -3.91
C GLU A 238 -17.30 3.02 -4.98
N ARG A 239 -15.99 3.06 -4.75
CA ARG A 239 -14.96 2.49 -5.62
C ARG A 239 -13.85 1.88 -4.78
N PHE A 240 -13.41 0.70 -5.15
CA PHE A 240 -12.26 0.04 -4.55
C PHE A 240 -11.03 0.15 -5.44
N VAL A 241 -9.87 0.30 -4.80
CA VAL A 241 -8.57 0.41 -5.47
C VAL A 241 -7.61 -0.59 -4.85
N ILE A 242 -6.95 -1.38 -5.69
CA ILE A 242 -5.79 -2.21 -5.35
C ILE A 242 -4.63 -1.72 -6.21
N VAL A 243 -3.47 -1.47 -5.60
CA VAL A 243 -2.22 -1.21 -6.34
C VAL A 243 -1.26 -2.33 -6.03
N ALA A 244 -0.69 -2.92 -7.08
CA ALA A 244 0.23 -4.05 -6.98
C ALA A 244 1.32 -3.92 -8.04
N ASP A 245 2.50 -4.48 -7.75
CA ASP A 245 3.59 -4.59 -8.72
C ASP A 245 3.08 -5.18 -10.04
N ALA A 246 3.55 -4.64 -11.17
CA ALA A 246 3.10 -5.02 -12.50
C ALA A 246 3.37 -6.49 -12.83
N ASN A 247 4.33 -7.12 -12.15
CA ASN A 247 4.66 -8.54 -12.28
C ASN A 247 4.08 -9.41 -11.16
N TYR A 248 3.26 -8.82 -10.27
CA TYR A 248 2.75 -9.55 -9.12
C TYR A 248 1.76 -10.65 -9.53
N HIS A 249 2.00 -11.85 -9.03
CA HIS A 249 1.25 -13.05 -9.38
C HIS A 249 -0.26 -12.98 -9.02
N ALA A 250 -0.65 -12.10 -8.08
CA ALA A 250 -2.04 -11.96 -7.65
C ALA A 250 -2.89 -11.04 -8.54
N LEU A 251 -2.32 -10.38 -9.57
CA LEU A 251 -3.11 -9.54 -10.49
C LEU A 251 -4.27 -10.31 -11.11
N GLY A 252 -4.02 -11.55 -11.58
CA GLY A 252 -5.07 -12.42 -12.12
C GLY A 252 -6.15 -12.82 -11.11
N LEU A 253 -5.82 -12.90 -9.82
CA LEU A 253 -6.83 -13.08 -8.77
C LEU A 253 -7.74 -11.85 -8.72
N TYR A 254 -7.18 -10.64 -8.63
CA TYR A 254 -7.98 -9.41 -8.54
C TYR A 254 -8.89 -9.24 -9.76
N GLU A 255 -8.38 -9.48 -10.96
CA GLU A 255 -9.18 -9.47 -12.20
C GLU A 255 -10.33 -10.49 -12.15
N SER A 256 -10.08 -11.69 -11.62
CA SER A 256 -11.11 -12.73 -11.48
C SER A 256 -12.23 -12.36 -10.47
N LEU A 257 -11.99 -11.38 -9.61
CA LEU A 257 -12.97 -10.86 -8.65
C LEU A 257 -13.79 -9.68 -9.21
N GLY A 258 -13.45 -9.17 -10.39
CA GLY A 258 -14.13 -8.06 -11.04
C GLY A 258 -13.36 -6.73 -11.02
N PHE A 259 -12.12 -6.72 -10.55
CA PHE A 259 -11.27 -5.55 -10.71
C PHE A 259 -10.80 -5.43 -12.16
N VAL A 260 -10.68 -4.20 -12.65
CA VAL A 260 -10.14 -3.88 -13.97
C VAL A 260 -8.88 -3.01 -13.81
N ARG A 261 -7.88 -3.24 -14.67
CA ARG A 261 -6.68 -2.38 -14.72
C ARG A 261 -7.08 -1.01 -15.19
N ALA A 262 -6.80 0.00 -14.39
CA ALA A 262 -7.16 1.40 -14.68
C ALA A 262 -5.94 2.24 -15.01
N GLU A 263 -4.83 2.03 -14.30
CA GLU A 263 -3.62 2.84 -14.42
C GLU A 263 -2.38 1.96 -14.30
N ARG A 264 -1.30 2.40 -14.97
CA ARG A 264 0.06 1.94 -14.67
C ARG A 264 0.85 3.15 -14.21
N VAL A 265 1.42 3.06 -13.03
CA VAL A 265 2.20 4.12 -12.40
C VAL A 265 3.63 3.66 -12.20
N VAL A 266 4.56 4.58 -12.34
CA VAL A 266 5.98 4.29 -12.21
C VAL A 266 6.59 5.24 -11.21
N GLY A 267 7.55 4.73 -10.45
CA GLY A 267 8.37 5.49 -9.53
C GLY A 267 9.77 4.93 -9.48
N VAL A 268 10.62 5.55 -8.70
CA VAL A 268 11.96 5.05 -8.39
C VAL A 268 12.22 5.24 -6.90
N ALA A 269 12.84 4.26 -6.29
CA ALA A 269 13.23 4.31 -4.89
C ALA A 269 14.69 3.88 -4.73
N TRP A 270 15.38 4.54 -3.81
CA TRP A 270 16.72 4.19 -3.36
C TRP A 270 16.72 4.11 -1.85
N TRP A 271 17.39 3.15 -1.32
CA TRP A 271 17.55 2.98 0.11
C TRP A 271 19.02 2.79 0.48
N GLN A 272 19.43 3.52 1.49
CA GLN A 272 20.71 3.29 2.12
C GLN A 272 20.61 2.02 2.97
N GLY A 273 21.06 0.88 2.45
CA GLY A 273 21.18 -0.36 3.20
C GLY A 273 21.84 -0.14 4.56
N GLU A 274 21.60 -1.02 5.51
CA GLU A 274 22.35 -0.97 6.77
C GLU A 274 23.86 -0.99 6.47
N PRO A 275 24.69 -0.18 7.18
CA PRO A 275 26.12 -0.33 7.09
C PRO A 275 26.42 -1.77 7.49
N GLY A 276 26.95 -2.54 6.52
CA GLY A 276 27.09 -3.99 6.57
C GLY A 276 27.55 -4.49 7.93
N GLY A 277 26.80 -5.48 8.44
CA GLY A 277 27.27 -6.36 9.47
C GLY A 277 28.30 -7.34 8.90
#